data_f8cc2d760cdea0fda2f251a1632f2272
#
_entry.id   f8cc2d760cdea0fda2f251a1632f2272
#
_cell.length_a   1.000
_cell.length_b   1.000
_cell.length_c   1.000
_cell.angle_alpha   90.00
_cell.angle_beta   90.00
_cell.angle_gamma   90.00
#
_symmetry.space_group_name_H-M   'P 1'
#
loop_
_entity.id
_entity.type
_entity.pdbx_description
1 polymer ?
#
loop_
_entity_poly.entity_id
_entity_poly.type
_entity_poly.pdbx_seq_one_letter_code
_entity_poly.pdbx_strand_id
1 'polypeptide(L)'
;NVERKEAREQPPLLYDLTTLQKEANSRYGFSAEKTLDIAQSLYEKKFITYPRTGSRYISEDVAEEIPALIGNMTRYPRFAEYAGLMDTASLSRRSVDNEKIADHHALLPTENLPSELDADHRIVYEMVAGRMLETFSGACVKENTSLTLQSAGHDFTARGSIMVETGWRAVLNEPVEEKEEDMTLLPDIVQGDELPVKGCGTEQKQTRPRPLHTESSLLAAMETAGRELSDEAEREAMKDAGIGTPATRAAIIETLFAREYVRREKKSLVPTDKGLAVYAVVRDKKIADVAMTGGWELALSKIATGEMDAPTFHRGIEVFASQIAKELLEARILSLIHISEPTRPLYI
;
A
#
# COMPACT_ATOMS: atom_id res chain seq x y z
N ASN A 1 1.99 0.20 -38.80
CA ASN A 1 2.11 -1.09 -38.12
C ASN A 1 1.01 -1.19 -37.05
N VAL A 2 0.35 -2.33 -36.98
CA VAL A 2 -0.69 -2.65 -36.00
C VAL A 2 -0.22 -3.86 -35.21
N GLU A 3 -0.12 -3.72 -33.88
CA GLU A 3 0.27 -4.80 -32.97
C GLU A 3 -0.82 -4.97 -31.93
N ARG A 4 -1.39 -6.18 -31.82
CA ARG A 4 -2.38 -6.55 -30.80
C ARG A 4 -1.78 -7.61 -29.88
N LYS A 5 -1.87 -7.37 -28.57
CA LYS A 5 -1.36 -8.30 -27.55
C LYS A 5 -2.40 -8.50 -26.45
N GLU A 6 -2.67 -9.76 -26.15
CA GLU A 6 -3.43 -10.10 -24.95
C GLU A 6 -2.55 -9.89 -23.71
N ALA A 7 -3.11 -9.19 -22.74
CA ALA A 7 -2.52 -8.99 -21.40
C ALA A 7 -3.45 -9.58 -20.35
N ARG A 8 -2.91 -10.45 -19.51
CA ARG A 8 -3.63 -11.08 -18.39
C ARG A 8 -3.23 -10.40 -17.09
N GLU A 9 -4.16 -9.64 -16.51
CA GLU A 9 -3.98 -9.00 -15.23
C GLU A 9 -4.43 -9.97 -14.13
N GLN A 10 -3.46 -10.41 -13.34
CA GLN A 10 -3.70 -11.36 -12.26
C GLN A 10 -4.52 -10.72 -11.13
N PRO A 11 -5.38 -11.49 -10.43
CA PRO A 11 -6.07 -11.02 -9.25
C PRO A 11 -5.09 -10.44 -8.21
N PRO A 12 -5.50 -9.42 -7.45
CA PRO A 12 -4.69 -8.94 -6.33
C PRO A 12 -4.52 -10.03 -5.27
N LEU A 13 -3.44 -9.95 -4.49
CA LEU A 13 -3.30 -10.77 -3.29
C LEU A 13 -4.26 -10.29 -2.20
N LEU A 14 -4.54 -11.13 -1.22
CA LEU A 14 -5.30 -10.78 -0.03
C LEU A 14 -4.70 -9.54 0.68
N TYR A 15 -5.46 -8.94 1.57
CA TYR A 15 -4.97 -7.83 2.38
C TYR A 15 -4.09 -8.32 3.54
N ASP A 16 -2.96 -7.64 3.72
CA ASP A 16 -2.38 -7.35 5.02
C ASP A 16 -2.93 -6.02 5.55
N LEU A 17 -2.59 -5.66 6.78
CA LEU A 17 -3.04 -4.40 7.37
C LEU A 17 -2.57 -3.18 6.56
N THR A 18 -1.30 -3.14 6.15
CA THR A 18 -0.73 -2.00 5.44
C THR A 18 -1.41 -1.78 4.09
N THR A 19 -1.68 -2.84 3.34
CA THR A 19 -2.36 -2.74 2.05
C THR A 19 -3.82 -2.32 2.21
N LEU A 20 -4.52 -2.83 3.24
CA LEU A 20 -5.86 -2.37 3.58
C LEU A 20 -5.88 -0.87 3.91
N GLN A 21 -4.96 -0.40 4.75
CA GLN A 21 -4.85 1.02 5.12
C GLN A 21 -4.55 1.91 3.90
N LYS A 22 -3.62 1.49 3.03
CA LYS A 22 -3.27 2.21 1.80
C LYS A 22 -4.47 2.38 0.88
N GLU A 23 -5.21 1.31 0.69
CA GLU A 23 -6.36 1.33 -0.21
C GLU A 23 -7.56 2.07 0.39
N ALA A 24 -7.84 1.91 1.69
CA ALA A 24 -8.86 2.66 2.40
C ALA A 24 -8.58 4.18 2.38
N ASN A 25 -7.31 4.58 2.51
CA ASN A 25 -6.93 5.99 2.39
C ASN A 25 -7.11 6.51 0.96
N SER A 26 -6.64 5.76 -0.03
CA SER A 26 -6.74 6.16 -1.44
C SER A 26 -8.20 6.31 -1.89
N ARG A 27 -9.06 5.33 -1.60
CA ARG A 27 -10.44 5.25 -2.09
C ARG A 27 -11.40 6.11 -1.25
N TYR A 28 -11.31 6.00 0.07
CA TYR A 28 -12.30 6.58 0.99
C TYR A 28 -11.74 7.72 1.86
N GLY A 29 -10.43 8.00 1.79
CA GLY A 29 -9.79 9.04 2.57
C GLY A 29 -9.68 8.70 4.06
N PHE A 30 -9.79 7.42 4.44
CA PHE A 30 -9.62 6.98 5.83
C PHE A 30 -8.15 7.11 6.24
N SER A 31 -7.90 7.55 7.47
CA SER A 31 -6.55 7.51 8.03
C SER A 31 -6.14 6.07 8.31
N ALA A 32 -4.83 5.83 8.42
CA ALA A 32 -4.30 4.53 8.79
C ALA A 32 -4.81 4.09 10.18
N GLU A 33 -4.88 5.01 11.15
CA GLU A 33 -5.43 4.76 12.48
C GLU A 33 -6.90 4.40 12.42
N LYS A 34 -7.74 5.22 11.77
CA LYS A 34 -9.18 4.94 11.60
C LYS A 34 -9.42 3.57 10.98
N THR A 35 -8.66 3.21 9.94
CA THR A 35 -8.79 1.90 9.29
C THR A 35 -8.45 0.76 10.24
N LEU A 36 -7.39 0.92 11.05
CA LEU A 36 -7.00 -0.07 12.06
C LEU A 36 -8.07 -0.22 13.14
N ASP A 37 -8.61 0.88 13.67
CA ASP A 37 -9.63 0.87 14.72
C ASP A 37 -10.90 0.16 14.25
N ILE A 38 -11.34 0.44 13.02
CA ILE A 38 -12.50 -0.23 12.42
C ILE A 38 -12.20 -1.73 12.22
N ALA A 39 -11.04 -2.08 11.68
CA ALA A 39 -10.66 -3.47 11.48
C ALA A 39 -10.56 -4.22 12.82
N GLN A 40 -10.02 -3.59 13.86
CA GLN A 40 -9.98 -4.13 15.21
C GLN A 40 -11.39 -4.38 15.76
N SER A 41 -12.31 -3.42 15.60
CA SER A 41 -13.72 -3.57 16.01
C SER A 41 -14.43 -4.72 15.27
N LEU A 42 -14.18 -4.85 13.94
CA LEU A 42 -14.73 -5.94 13.15
C LEU A 42 -14.20 -7.32 13.61
N TYR A 43 -12.93 -7.39 13.96
CA TYR A 43 -12.31 -8.59 14.52
C TYR A 43 -12.93 -8.98 15.88
N GLU A 44 -13.08 -8.02 16.80
CA GLU A 44 -13.68 -8.26 18.13
C GLU A 44 -15.13 -8.74 18.02
N LYS A 45 -15.85 -8.29 16.98
CA LYS A 45 -17.19 -8.78 16.62
C LYS A 45 -17.17 -10.09 15.84
N LYS A 46 -15.98 -10.65 15.57
CA LYS A 46 -15.77 -11.91 14.84
C LYS A 46 -16.26 -11.87 13.39
N PHE A 47 -16.19 -10.72 12.71
CA PHE A 47 -16.57 -10.59 11.31
C PHE A 47 -15.38 -10.73 10.35
N ILE A 48 -14.17 -10.43 10.83
CA ILE A 48 -12.93 -10.64 10.08
C ILE A 48 -11.89 -11.32 10.97
N THR A 49 -10.82 -11.85 10.36
CA THR A 49 -9.66 -12.40 11.06
C THR A 49 -8.80 -11.30 11.68
N TYR A 50 -7.77 -11.67 12.46
CA TYR A 50 -6.92 -10.73 13.21
C TYR A 50 -6.28 -9.69 12.28
N PRO A 51 -6.49 -8.37 12.53
CA PRO A 51 -6.15 -7.35 11.55
C PRO A 51 -4.66 -6.96 11.50
N ARG A 52 -3.89 -7.19 12.58
CA ARG A 52 -2.49 -6.78 12.64
C ARG A 52 -1.55 -7.80 12.02
N THR A 53 -1.81 -8.17 10.79
CA THR A 53 -1.00 -9.10 10.01
C THR A 53 -0.17 -8.38 8.96
N GLY A 54 1.04 -8.86 8.72
CA GLY A 54 1.91 -8.46 7.60
C GLY A 54 1.85 -9.41 6.41
N SER A 55 1.13 -10.53 6.53
CA SER A 55 1.02 -11.51 5.45
C SER A 55 -0.16 -11.21 4.52
N ARG A 56 0.06 -11.45 3.23
CA ARG A 56 -0.96 -11.42 2.16
C ARG A 56 -1.29 -12.83 1.68
N TYR A 57 -0.87 -13.84 2.45
CA TYR A 57 -0.98 -15.26 2.12
C TYR A 57 -1.75 -16.00 3.20
N ILE A 58 -2.32 -17.12 2.83
CA ILE A 58 -2.99 -18.09 3.71
C ILE A 58 -2.32 -19.45 3.60
N SER A 59 -2.49 -20.29 4.61
CA SER A 59 -2.03 -21.67 4.61
C SER A 59 -2.93 -22.57 3.74
N GLU A 60 -2.44 -23.77 3.44
CA GLU A 60 -3.21 -24.80 2.77
C GLU A 60 -4.49 -25.12 3.56
N ASP A 61 -4.40 -25.27 4.89
CA ASP A 61 -5.55 -25.57 5.76
C ASP A 61 -6.62 -24.47 5.67
N VAL A 62 -6.22 -23.19 5.72
CA VAL A 62 -7.15 -22.06 5.55
C VAL A 62 -7.72 -22.02 4.13
N ALA A 63 -6.95 -22.42 3.12
CA ALA A 63 -7.42 -22.45 1.74
C ALA A 63 -8.57 -23.47 1.54
N GLU A 64 -8.64 -24.52 2.34
CA GLU A 64 -9.75 -25.49 2.32
C GLU A 64 -11.07 -24.89 2.82
N GLU A 65 -11.01 -23.81 3.62
CA GLU A 65 -12.18 -23.09 4.12
C GLU A 65 -12.75 -22.07 3.12
N ILE A 66 -11.96 -21.63 2.15
CA ILE A 66 -12.34 -20.55 1.21
C ILE A 66 -13.65 -20.87 0.44
N PRO A 67 -13.91 -22.10 -0.08
CA PRO A 67 -15.18 -22.39 -0.74
C PRO A 67 -16.40 -22.14 0.16
N ALA A 68 -16.29 -22.47 1.45
CA ALA A 68 -17.36 -22.23 2.42
C ALA A 68 -17.56 -20.72 2.70
N LEU A 69 -16.46 -19.95 2.81
CA LEU A 69 -16.52 -18.50 2.98
C LEU A 69 -17.14 -17.81 1.75
N ILE A 70 -16.79 -18.24 0.52
CA ILE A 70 -17.42 -17.76 -0.71
C ILE A 70 -18.93 -18.10 -0.70
N GLY A 71 -19.27 -19.34 -0.30
CA GLY A 71 -20.67 -19.76 -0.14
C GLY A 71 -21.44 -18.87 0.85
N ASN A 72 -20.83 -18.42 1.93
CA ASN A 72 -21.45 -17.47 2.86
C ASN A 72 -21.72 -16.10 2.22
N MET A 73 -20.87 -15.63 1.30
CA MET A 73 -21.07 -14.35 0.62
C MET A 73 -22.30 -14.33 -0.28
N THR A 74 -22.85 -15.47 -0.67
CA THR A 74 -24.13 -15.53 -1.40
C THR A 74 -25.31 -14.99 -0.58
N ARG A 75 -25.17 -14.87 0.74
CA ARG A 75 -26.16 -14.28 1.65
C ARG A 75 -25.89 -12.80 1.96
N TYR A 76 -24.76 -12.26 1.52
CA TYR A 76 -24.43 -10.85 1.72
C TYR A 76 -24.85 -10.05 0.47
N PRO A 77 -25.82 -9.11 0.56
CA PRO A 77 -26.50 -8.53 -0.59
C PRO A 77 -25.58 -7.99 -1.67
N ARG A 78 -24.48 -7.32 -1.28
CA ARG A 78 -23.53 -6.71 -2.23
C ARG A 78 -22.81 -7.76 -3.09
N PHE A 79 -22.52 -8.94 -2.56
CA PHE A 79 -21.68 -9.94 -3.20
C PHE A 79 -22.46 -11.20 -3.63
N ALA A 80 -23.77 -11.25 -3.32
CA ALA A 80 -24.59 -12.45 -3.49
C ALA A 80 -24.57 -13.00 -4.92
N GLU A 81 -24.76 -12.14 -5.90
CA GLU A 81 -24.77 -12.50 -7.31
C GLU A 81 -23.41 -13.04 -7.76
N TYR A 82 -22.35 -12.26 -7.50
CA TYR A 82 -20.99 -12.64 -7.93
C TYR A 82 -20.52 -13.92 -7.26
N ALA A 83 -20.68 -14.02 -5.93
CA ALA A 83 -20.30 -15.22 -5.18
C ALA A 83 -21.06 -16.49 -5.65
N GLY A 84 -22.33 -16.32 -6.05
CA GLY A 84 -23.13 -17.41 -6.59
C GLY A 84 -22.69 -17.91 -7.97
N LEU A 85 -21.95 -17.09 -8.71
CA LEU A 85 -21.43 -17.45 -10.04
C LEU A 85 -19.98 -18.00 -10.00
N MET A 86 -19.29 -17.89 -8.85
CA MET A 86 -17.90 -18.36 -8.72
C MET A 86 -17.83 -19.90 -8.79
N ASP A 87 -16.95 -20.41 -9.64
CA ASP A 87 -16.58 -21.82 -9.65
C ASP A 87 -15.58 -22.11 -8.51
N THR A 88 -16.10 -22.65 -7.41
CA THR A 88 -15.29 -22.98 -6.23
C THR A 88 -14.41 -24.23 -6.41
N ALA A 89 -14.52 -24.95 -7.52
CA ALA A 89 -13.66 -26.10 -7.81
C ALA A 89 -12.33 -25.67 -8.47
N SER A 90 -12.26 -24.46 -9.03
CA SER A 90 -11.09 -23.96 -9.77
C SER A 90 -10.58 -22.59 -9.25
N LEU A 91 -10.51 -22.44 -7.93
CA LEU A 91 -10.04 -21.22 -7.30
C LEU A 91 -8.55 -20.96 -7.55
N SER A 92 -8.20 -19.69 -7.73
CA SER A 92 -6.81 -19.26 -7.81
C SER A 92 -6.05 -19.57 -6.51
N ARG A 93 -4.87 -20.16 -6.61
CA ARG A 93 -4.03 -20.49 -5.45
C ARG A 93 -2.88 -19.50 -5.22
N ARG A 94 -2.93 -18.37 -5.87
CA ARG A 94 -1.85 -17.38 -5.85
C ARG A 94 -1.55 -16.82 -4.47
N SER A 95 -2.54 -16.74 -3.58
CA SER A 95 -2.39 -16.30 -2.19
C SER A 95 -2.26 -17.46 -1.20
N VAL A 96 -1.98 -18.67 -1.67
CA VAL A 96 -1.77 -19.85 -0.80
C VAL A 96 -0.29 -20.16 -0.76
N ASP A 97 0.36 -19.95 0.38
CA ASP A 97 1.80 -20.15 0.54
C ASP A 97 2.16 -20.20 2.04
N ASN A 98 2.44 -21.37 2.57
CA ASN A 98 2.74 -21.57 3.99
C ASN A 98 4.04 -20.85 4.42
N GLU A 99 5.01 -20.71 3.50
CA GLU A 99 6.32 -20.13 3.82
C GLU A 99 6.28 -18.61 3.95
N LYS A 100 5.24 -17.97 3.38
CA LYS A 100 5.04 -16.51 3.42
C LYS A 100 4.09 -16.04 4.52
N ILE A 101 3.79 -16.92 5.47
CA ILE A 101 3.02 -16.59 6.67
C ILE A 101 4.01 -16.54 7.82
N ALA A 102 4.09 -15.37 8.49
CA ALA A 102 4.85 -15.24 9.73
C ALA A 102 4.00 -15.67 10.93
N ASP A 103 3.40 -14.70 11.63
CA ASP A 103 2.62 -14.95 12.85
C ASP A 103 1.13 -15.18 12.55
N HIS A 104 0.60 -14.48 11.55
CA HIS A 104 -0.82 -14.50 11.18
C HIS A 104 -0.97 -14.51 9.66
N HIS A 105 -1.97 -15.23 9.17
CA HIS A 105 -2.34 -15.22 7.76
C HIS A 105 -3.01 -13.89 7.34
N ALA A 106 -3.24 -13.71 6.04
CA ALA A 106 -3.92 -12.56 5.45
C ALA A 106 -5.32 -12.34 6.05
N LEU A 107 -5.84 -11.12 5.86
CA LEU A 107 -7.19 -10.75 6.28
C LEU A 107 -8.25 -11.47 5.44
N LEU A 108 -9.19 -12.09 6.14
CA LEU A 108 -10.35 -12.77 5.57
C LEU A 108 -11.62 -12.39 6.34
N PRO A 109 -12.79 -12.40 5.71
CA PRO A 109 -14.05 -12.47 6.44
C PRO A 109 -14.14 -13.81 7.14
N THR A 110 -14.94 -13.89 8.21
CA THR A 110 -15.26 -15.15 8.89
C THR A 110 -16.58 -15.73 8.39
N GLU A 111 -16.99 -16.83 8.98
CA GLU A 111 -18.31 -17.43 8.78
C GLU A 111 -19.48 -16.55 9.26
N ASN A 112 -19.20 -15.59 10.15
CA ASN A 112 -20.20 -14.69 10.73
C ASN A 112 -20.46 -13.50 9.80
N LEU A 113 -21.67 -13.42 9.28
CA LEU A 113 -22.08 -12.28 8.47
C LEU A 113 -22.63 -11.16 9.35
N PRO A 114 -22.18 -9.91 9.17
CA PRO A 114 -22.75 -8.79 9.88
C PRO A 114 -24.18 -8.51 9.38
N SER A 115 -25.12 -8.37 10.32
CA SER A 115 -26.51 -7.97 10.01
C SER A 115 -26.65 -6.46 9.85
N GLU A 116 -25.95 -5.71 10.70
CA GLU A 116 -25.97 -4.25 10.71
C GLU A 116 -24.57 -3.72 10.97
N LEU A 117 -24.13 -2.83 10.08
CA LEU A 117 -22.88 -2.07 10.21
C LEU A 117 -23.17 -0.61 9.89
N ASP A 118 -22.56 0.30 10.63
CA ASP A 118 -22.49 1.70 10.18
C ASP A 118 -21.69 1.82 8.87
N ALA A 119 -21.74 2.98 8.26
CA ALA A 119 -21.16 3.19 6.92
C ALA A 119 -19.65 2.87 6.87
N ASP A 120 -18.90 3.29 7.87
CA ASP A 120 -17.43 3.13 7.87
C ASP A 120 -17.03 1.67 8.10
N HIS A 121 -17.66 0.97 9.06
CA HIS A 121 -17.44 -0.46 9.30
C HIS A 121 -17.85 -1.29 8.09
N ARG A 122 -18.96 -0.92 7.41
CA ARG A 122 -19.40 -1.58 6.20
C ARG A 122 -18.36 -1.47 5.08
N ILE A 123 -17.80 -0.29 4.86
CA ILE A 123 -16.74 -0.07 3.87
C ILE A 123 -15.56 -1.01 4.12
N VAL A 124 -15.02 -1.04 5.33
CA VAL A 124 -13.84 -1.86 5.64
C VAL A 124 -14.16 -3.36 5.56
N TYR A 125 -15.34 -3.79 6.03
CA TYR A 125 -15.77 -5.19 5.89
C TYR A 125 -15.89 -5.58 4.41
N GLU A 126 -16.54 -4.75 3.60
CA GLU A 126 -16.74 -4.99 2.17
C GLU A 126 -15.40 -4.95 1.38
N MET A 127 -14.43 -4.15 1.81
CA MET A 127 -13.08 -4.22 1.27
C MET A 127 -12.44 -5.59 1.51
N VAL A 128 -12.49 -6.10 2.75
CA VAL A 128 -11.91 -7.41 3.09
C VAL A 128 -12.62 -8.55 2.38
N ALA A 129 -13.95 -8.57 2.42
CA ALA A 129 -14.76 -9.61 1.77
C ALA A 129 -14.65 -9.56 0.24
N GLY A 130 -14.71 -8.37 -0.35
CA GLY A 130 -14.52 -8.18 -1.78
C GLY A 130 -13.13 -8.59 -2.24
N ARG A 131 -12.07 -8.26 -1.48
CA ARG A 131 -10.70 -8.68 -1.77
C ARG A 131 -10.54 -10.20 -1.75
N MET A 132 -11.19 -10.89 -0.84
CA MET A 132 -11.22 -12.36 -0.86
C MET A 132 -11.81 -12.87 -2.17
N LEU A 133 -12.98 -12.37 -2.58
CA LEU A 133 -13.61 -12.78 -3.83
C LEU A 133 -12.74 -12.44 -5.06
N GLU A 134 -12.14 -11.24 -5.10
CA GLU A 134 -11.19 -10.85 -6.16
C GLU A 134 -10.02 -11.83 -6.26
N THR A 135 -9.37 -12.10 -5.11
CA THR A 135 -8.15 -12.92 -5.03
C THR A 135 -8.36 -14.33 -5.59
N PHE A 136 -9.52 -14.92 -5.33
CA PHE A 136 -9.86 -16.27 -5.75
C PHE A 136 -10.59 -16.35 -7.09
N SER A 137 -10.78 -15.23 -7.77
CA SER A 137 -11.36 -15.13 -9.11
C SER A 137 -10.33 -15.36 -10.22
N GLY A 138 -10.81 -15.46 -11.46
CA GLY A 138 -9.98 -15.52 -12.65
C GLY A 138 -9.29 -14.19 -12.98
N ALA A 139 -8.26 -14.26 -13.82
CA ALA A 139 -7.56 -13.07 -14.32
C ALA A 139 -8.50 -12.19 -15.16
N CYS A 140 -8.27 -10.88 -15.13
CA CYS A 140 -8.84 -9.95 -16.09
C CYS A 140 -8.02 -10.02 -17.38
N VAL A 141 -8.68 -10.18 -18.54
CA VAL A 141 -8.03 -10.25 -19.84
C VAL A 141 -8.30 -8.97 -20.61
N LYS A 142 -7.23 -8.33 -21.06
CA LYS A 142 -7.27 -7.12 -21.90
C LYS A 142 -6.57 -7.38 -23.22
N GLU A 143 -7.12 -6.81 -24.29
CA GLU A 143 -6.43 -6.71 -25.57
C GLU A 143 -5.84 -5.30 -25.70
N ASN A 144 -4.52 -5.22 -25.76
CA ASN A 144 -3.78 -3.98 -25.94
C ASN A 144 -3.40 -3.83 -27.43
N THR A 145 -3.87 -2.75 -28.04
CA THR A 145 -3.55 -2.42 -29.43
C THR A 145 -2.56 -1.26 -29.47
N SER A 146 -1.45 -1.44 -30.19
CA SER A 146 -0.47 -0.39 -30.48
C SER A 146 -0.45 -0.12 -31.98
N LEU A 147 -0.65 1.13 -32.35
CA LEU A 147 -0.57 1.61 -33.72
C LEU A 147 0.70 2.43 -33.88
N THR A 148 1.44 2.20 -34.98
CA THR A 148 2.50 3.08 -35.45
C THR A 148 2.14 3.54 -36.85
N LEU A 149 1.92 4.83 -37.00
CA LEU A 149 1.56 5.50 -38.27
C LEU A 149 2.76 6.33 -38.76
N GLN A 150 2.97 6.36 -40.06
CA GLN A 150 4.02 7.20 -40.64
C GLN A 150 3.39 8.30 -41.51
N SER A 151 3.82 9.53 -41.31
CA SER A 151 3.42 10.66 -42.10
C SER A 151 4.59 11.66 -42.25
N ALA A 152 4.89 12.07 -43.46
CA ALA A 152 5.97 13.05 -43.76
C ALA A 152 7.33 12.71 -43.12
N GLY A 153 7.68 11.42 -43.01
CA GLY A 153 8.93 10.96 -42.42
C GLY A 153 8.97 10.93 -40.88
N HIS A 154 7.82 11.13 -40.22
CA HIS A 154 7.67 11.05 -38.75
C HIS A 154 6.79 9.89 -38.38
N ASP A 155 7.11 9.27 -37.23
CA ASP A 155 6.31 8.21 -36.61
C ASP A 155 5.37 8.79 -35.57
N PHE A 156 4.10 8.39 -35.66
CA PHE A 156 3.05 8.71 -34.66
C PHE A 156 2.57 7.41 -34.03
N THR A 157 2.46 7.39 -32.70
CA THR A 157 2.00 6.22 -32.00
C THR A 157 0.66 6.48 -31.29
N ALA A 158 -0.25 5.51 -31.37
CA ALA A 158 -1.47 5.50 -30.58
C ALA A 158 -1.59 4.16 -29.87
N ARG A 159 -2.17 4.17 -28.68
CA ARG A 159 -2.40 2.97 -27.88
C ARG A 159 -3.85 2.93 -27.42
N GLY A 160 -4.41 1.74 -27.37
CA GLY A 160 -5.72 1.50 -26.84
C GLY A 160 -5.77 0.16 -26.12
N SER A 161 -6.73 0.00 -25.22
CA SER A 161 -6.95 -1.24 -24.47
C SER A 161 -8.44 -1.52 -24.42
N ILE A 162 -8.81 -2.78 -24.66
CA ILE A 162 -10.19 -3.27 -24.54
C ILE A 162 -10.20 -4.40 -23.52
N MET A 163 -11.11 -4.35 -22.57
CA MET A 163 -11.34 -5.43 -21.62
C MET A 163 -12.14 -6.53 -22.31
N VAL A 164 -11.53 -7.71 -22.47
CA VAL A 164 -12.14 -8.89 -23.11
C VAL A 164 -12.88 -9.75 -22.07
N GLU A 165 -12.23 -9.96 -20.92
CA GLU A 165 -12.80 -10.68 -19.78
C GLU A 165 -12.60 -9.83 -18.51
N THR A 166 -13.67 -9.56 -17.79
CA THR A 166 -13.63 -8.75 -16.56
C THR A 166 -12.87 -9.45 -15.44
N GLY A 167 -13.00 -10.79 -15.34
CA GLY A 167 -12.37 -11.58 -14.28
C GLY A 167 -12.66 -11.00 -12.89
N TRP A 168 -11.63 -10.91 -12.05
CA TRP A 168 -11.72 -10.41 -10.68
C TRP A 168 -12.26 -8.96 -10.57
N ARG A 169 -12.14 -8.14 -11.61
CA ARG A 169 -12.62 -6.75 -11.61
C ARG A 169 -14.15 -6.62 -11.53
N ALA A 170 -14.87 -7.69 -11.85
CA ALA A 170 -16.33 -7.73 -11.74
C ALA A 170 -16.83 -7.77 -10.29
N VAL A 171 -16.00 -8.17 -9.30
CA VAL A 171 -16.41 -8.32 -7.89
C VAL A 171 -16.95 -7.02 -7.31
N LEU A 172 -16.20 -5.95 -7.43
CA LEU A 172 -16.61 -4.65 -6.89
C LEU A 172 -17.40 -3.83 -7.89
N ASN A 173 -17.34 -4.20 -9.19
CA ASN A 173 -17.96 -3.50 -10.31
C ASN A 173 -17.73 -1.98 -10.25
N GLU A 174 -16.55 -1.59 -9.81
CA GLU A 174 -16.17 -0.19 -9.69
C GLU A 174 -15.60 0.32 -11.01
N PRO A 175 -15.88 1.59 -11.36
CA PRO A 175 -15.22 2.20 -12.49
C PRO A 175 -13.71 2.13 -12.27
N VAL A 176 -13.02 1.54 -13.23
CA VAL A 176 -11.57 1.50 -13.19
C VAL A 176 -11.10 2.93 -13.40
N GLU A 177 -10.40 3.52 -12.39
CA GLU A 177 -9.64 4.76 -12.57
C GLU A 177 -8.39 4.44 -13.43
N GLU A 178 -8.60 3.88 -14.61
CA GLU A 178 -7.55 3.83 -15.62
C GLU A 178 -7.44 5.24 -16.18
N LYS A 179 -6.21 5.70 -16.39
CA LYS A 179 -5.99 6.98 -17.04
C LYS A 179 -6.73 6.95 -18.38
N GLU A 180 -7.45 8.01 -18.72
CA GLU A 180 -8.19 8.12 -19.98
C GLU A 180 -7.35 7.73 -21.20
N GLU A 181 -6.02 7.87 -21.10
CA GLU A 181 -5.04 7.48 -22.13
C GLU A 181 -4.98 5.95 -22.33
N ASP A 182 -5.29 5.14 -21.31
CA ASP A 182 -5.18 3.67 -21.37
C ASP A 182 -6.49 3.00 -21.85
N MET A 183 -7.61 3.72 -21.90
CA MET A 183 -8.92 3.21 -22.36
C MET A 183 -9.38 3.80 -23.69
N THR A 184 -8.47 4.35 -24.47
CA THR A 184 -8.83 4.88 -25.78
C THR A 184 -9.28 3.73 -26.70
N LEU A 185 -10.57 3.76 -27.07
CA LEU A 185 -11.09 2.83 -28.06
C LEU A 185 -10.52 3.23 -29.43
N LEU A 186 -9.56 2.46 -29.93
CA LEU A 186 -9.03 2.67 -31.27
C LEU A 186 -10.02 2.11 -32.32
N PRO A 187 -10.16 2.77 -33.46
CA PRO A 187 -10.94 2.23 -34.57
C PRO A 187 -10.32 0.91 -35.06
N ASP A 188 -11.12 0.08 -35.71
CA ASP A 188 -10.62 -1.17 -36.29
C ASP A 188 -9.79 -0.86 -37.52
N ILE A 189 -8.46 -0.88 -37.33
CA ILE A 189 -7.44 -0.57 -38.33
C ILE A 189 -6.60 -1.81 -38.54
N VAL A 190 -6.32 -2.14 -39.79
CA VAL A 190 -5.42 -3.23 -40.15
C VAL A 190 -4.09 -2.69 -40.71
N GLN A 191 -3.09 -3.55 -40.66
CA GLN A 191 -1.77 -3.18 -41.16
C GLN A 191 -1.83 -2.86 -42.65
N GLY A 192 -1.33 -1.70 -43.05
CA GLY A 192 -1.30 -1.21 -44.42
C GLY A 192 -2.43 -0.26 -44.77
N ASP A 193 -3.38 -0.01 -43.85
CA ASP A 193 -4.41 0.99 -44.08
C ASP A 193 -3.80 2.39 -44.22
N GLU A 194 -4.36 3.15 -45.15
CA GLU A 194 -4.03 4.57 -45.37
C GLU A 194 -5.11 5.44 -44.70
N LEU A 195 -4.69 6.31 -43.77
CA LEU A 195 -5.59 7.17 -43.04
C LEU A 195 -5.40 8.64 -43.46
N PRO A 196 -6.47 9.39 -43.73
CA PRO A 196 -6.36 10.82 -44.03
C PRO A 196 -5.97 11.60 -42.76
N VAL A 197 -4.91 12.41 -42.85
CA VAL A 197 -4.56 13.35 -41.78
C VAL A 197 -5.55 14.50 -41.80
N LYS A 198 -6.40 14.62 -40.78
CA LYS A 198 -7.40 15.70 -40.64
C LYS A 198 -6.82 16.98 -40.05
N GLY A 199 -5.74 16.86 -39.32
CA GLY A 199 -5.06 17.98 -38.66
C GLY A 199 -3.88 17.49 -37.86
N CYS A 200 -2.92 18.36 -37.63
CA CYS A 200 -1.83 18.13 -36.65
C CYS A 200 -1.64 19.39 -35.81
N GLY A 201 -1.16 19.20 -34.61
CA GLY A 201 -0.88 20.27 -33.66
C GLY A 201 0.24 19.89 -32.72
N THR A 202 0.85 20.89 -32.14
CA THR A 202 1.84 20.69 -31.04
C THR A 202 1.27 21.21 -29.75
N GLU A 203 1.39 20.41 -28.67
CA GLU A 203 1.02 20.82 -27.33
C GLU A 203 2.28 20.94 -26.48
N GLN A 204 2.52 22.12 -25.93
CA GLN A 204 3.61 22.32 -24.99
C GLN A 204 3.17 21.88 -23.60
N LYS A 205 3.80 20.83 -23.07
CA LYS A 205 3.56 20.34 -21.70
C LYS A 205 4.77 20.63 -20.82
N GLN A 206 4.50 20.91 -19.56
CA GLN A 206 5.54 21.05 -18.53
C GLN A 206 5.49 19.83 -17.59
N THR A 207 6.67 19.34 -17.22
CA THR A 207 6.78 18.34 -16.16
C THR A 207 6.30 18.95 -14.82
N ARG A 208 5.59 18.16 -14.04
CA ARG A 208 5.15 18.55 -12.70
C ARG A 208 6.10 17.95 -11.67
N PRO A 209 6.34 18.63 -10.54
CA PRO A 209 7.05 18.03 -9.41
C PRO A 209 6.26 16.81 -8.89
N ARG A 210 6.94 15.92 -8.18
CA ARG A 210 6.26 14.81 -7.51
C ARG A 210 5.17 15.36 -6.58
N PRO A 211 3.99 14.72 -6.53
CA PRO A 211 2.95 15.14 -5.59
C PRO A 211 3.43 14.97 -4.15
N LEU A 212 2.85 15.76 -3.25
CA LEU A 212 3.04 15.56 -1.81
C LEU A 212 2.55 14.17 -1.40
N HIS A 213 3.16 13.64 -0.34
CA HIS A 213 2.70 12.35 0.20
C HIS A 213 1.26 12.43 0.69
N THR A 214 0.53 11.35 0.49
CA THR A 214 -0.69 11.00 1.23
C THR A 214 -0.33 9.98 2.30
N GLU A 215 -1.23 9.65 3.23
CA GLU A 215 -0.95 8.56 4.17
C GLU A 215 -0.70 7.23 3.43
N SER A 216 -1.46 6.96 2.36
CA SER A 216 -1.23 5.79 1.51
C SER A 216 0.19 5.75 0.93
N SER A 217 0.67 6.84 0.35
CA SER A 217 2.02 6.89 -0.23
C SER A 217 3.13 6.92 0.83
N LEU A 218 2.86 7.48 2.02
CA LEU A 218 3.80 7.43 3.15
C LEU A 218 3.92 6.01 3.71
N LEU A 219 2.80 5.31 3.90
CA LEU A 219 2.80 3.89 4.28
C LEU A 219 3.57 3.04 3.28
N ALA A 220 3.39 3.28 1.97
CA ALA A 220 4.15 2.58 0.95
C ALA A 220 5.66 2.89 1.03
N ALA A 221 6.05 4.14 1.28
CA ALA A 221 7.45 4.51 1.46
C ALA A 221 8.05 3.87 2.72
N MET A 222 7.31 3.82 3.83
CA MET A 222 7.75 3.14 5.06
C MET A 222 7.95 1.64 4.83
N GLU A 223 7.01 0.99 4.13
CA GLU A 223 7.07 -0.45 3.81
C GLU A 223 8.27 -0.80 2.93
N THR A 224 8.62 0.08 1.99
CA THR A 224 9.67 -0.18 1.00
C THR A 224 10.98 0.57 1.27
N ALA A 225 11.14 1.15 2.45
CA ALA A 225 12.29 1.97 2.81
C ALA A 225 13.65 1.25 2.62
N GLY A 226 13.68 -0.06 2.85
CA GLY A 226 14.88 -0.88 2.65
C GLY A 226 15.39 -0.91 1.19
N ARG A 227 14.55 -0.59 0.20
CA ARG A 227 14.97 -0.57 -1.22
C ARG A 227 16.00 0.51 -1.55
N GLU A 228 16.10 1.54 -0.72
CA GLU A 228 17.05 2.65 -0.89
C GLU A 228 18.44 2.32 -0.31
N LEU A 229 18.58 1.21 0.42
CA LEU A 229 19.83 0.79 1.01
C LEU A 229 20.84 0.30 -0.04
N SER A 230 22.09 0.68 0.11
CA SER A 230 23.19 0.26 -0.76
C SER A 230 23.72 -1.13 -0.40
N ASP A 231 23.70 -1.50 0.88
CA ASP A 231 24.12 -2.82 1.36
C ASP A 231 23.02 -3.87 1.07
N GLU A 232 23.43 -4.98 0.45
CA GLU A 232 22.49 -6.03 0.02
C GLU A 232 21.95 -6.84 1.21
N ALA A 233 22.79 -7.09 2.22
CA ALA A 233 22.39 -7.84 3.41
C ALA A 233 21.40 -7.02 4.28
N GLU A 234 21.64 -5.72 4.45
CA GLU A 234 20.73 -4.80 5.12
C GLU A 234 19.41 -4.66 4.34
N ARG A 235 19.49 -4.61 3.00
CA ARG A 235 18.31 -4.55 2.13
C ARG A 235 17.46 -5.79 2.25
N GLU A 236 18.07 -6.98 2.27
CA GLU A 236 17.33 -8.25 2.43
C GLU A 236 16.72 -8.35 3.84
N ALA A 237 17.45 -7.93 4.89
CA ALA A 237 16.91 -7.91 6.26
C ALA A 237 15.70 -6.96 6.42
N MET A 238 15.65 -5.88 5.65
CA MET A 238 14.53 -4.94 5.66
C MET A 238 13.43 -5.24 4.65
N LYS A 239 13.57 -6.26 3.83
CA LYS A 239 12.65 -6.55 2.71
C LYS A 239 11.20 -6.69 3.15
N ASP A 240 10.98 -7.34 4.28
CA ASP A 240 9.65 -7.63 4.83
C ASP A 240 9.29 -6.75 6.04
N ALA A 241 10.26 -6.02 6.60
CA ALA A 241 10.06 -5.18 7.77
C ALA A 241 9.76 -3.71 7.41
N GLY A 242 10.60 -3.07 6.61
CA GLY A 242 10.52 -1.64 6.33
C GLY A 242 10.76 -0.78 7.58
N ILE A 243 10.25 0.45 7.59
CA ILE A 243 10.22 1.31 8.79
C ILE A 243 8.91 1.09 9.52
N GLY A 244 9.00 0.66 10.77
CA GLY A 244 7.86 0.23 11.58
C GLY A 244 7.23 -1.06 11.06
N THR A 245 6.45 -1.70 11.90
CA THR A 245 5.68 -2.89 11.54
C THR A 245 4.28 -2.51 11.06
N PRO A 246 3.53 -3.40 10.40
CA PRO A 246 2.12 -3.14 10.09
C PRO A 246 1.31 -2.64 11.29
N ALA A 247 1.58 -3.18 12.48
CA ALA A 247 0.89 -2.79 13.70
C ALA A 247 1.26 -1.40 14.24
N THR A 248 2.43 -0.86 13.90
CA THR A 248 2.97 0.37 14.49
C THR A 248 2.98 1.58 13.56
N ARG A 249 2.93 1.38 12.24
CA ARG A 249 3.01 2.47 11.24
C ARG A 249 1.95 3.53 11.44
N ALA A 250 0.70 3.14 11.72
CA ALA A 250 -0.38 4.09 12.01
C ALA A 250 -0.04 4.99 13.20
N ALA A 251 0.38 4.42 14.32
CA ALA A 251 0.75 5.18 15.53
C ALA A 251 1.97 6.08 15.30
N ILE A 252 2.93 5.68 14.47
CA ILE A 252 4.07 6.52 14.07
C ILE A 252 3.55 7.75 13.32
N ILE A 253 2.67 7.57 12.34
CA ILE A 253 2.09 8.67 11.55
C ILE A 253 1.28 9.61 12.46
N GLU A 254 0.42 9.08 13.32
CA GLU A 254 -0.35 9.89 14.26
C GLU A 254 0.55 10.66 15.26
N THR A 255 1.69 10.08 15.64
CA THR A 255 2.69 10.79 16.47
C THR A 255 3.24 12.02 15.76
N LEU A 256 3.45 11.97 14.44
CA LEU A 256 3.89 13.15 13.67
C LEU A 256 2.84 14.27 13.69
N PHE A 257 1.54 13.91 13.61
CA PHE A 257 0.45 14.89 13.73
C PHE A 257 0.30 15.43 15.15
N ALA A 258 0.30 14.55 16.16
CA ALA A 258 0.17 14.95 17.57
C ALA A 258 1.31 15.89 18.02
N ARG A 259 2.50 15.72 17.44
CA ARG A 259 3.64 16.61 17.68
C ARG A 259 3.65 17.83 16.78
N GLU A 260 2.68 17.97 15.90
CA GLU A 260 2.57 19.06 14.94
C GLU A 260 3.78 19.17 13.99
N TYR A 261 4.41 18.04 13.64
CA TYR A 261 5.51 18.04 12.67
C TYR A 261 4.99 18.01 11.23
N VAL A 262 3.80 17.42 11.05
CA VAL A 262 3.10 17.30 9.78
C VAL A 262 1.64 17.66 10.01
N ARG A 263 0.99 18.24 9.01
CA ARG A 263 -0.46 18.49 8.99
C ARG A 263 -1.11 17.89 7.76
N ARG A 264 -2.40 17.60 7.85
CA ARG A 264 -3.21 17.17 6.70
C ARG A 264 -3.75 18.39 5.97
N GLU A 265 -3.53 18.45 4.66
CA GLU A 265 -4.21 19.38 3.75
C GLU A 265 -4.98 18.58 2.71
N LYS A 266 -6.28 18.40 2.90
CA LYS A 266 -7.12 17.46 2.14
C LYS A 266 -6.55 16.03 2.29
N LYS A 267 -6.11 15.41 1.18
CA LYS A 267 -5.45 14.09 1.19
C LYS A 267 -3.93 14.18 1.33
N SER A 268 -3.32 15.38 1.23
CA SER A 268 -1.88 15.56 1.24
C SER A 268 -1.33 15.78 2.64
N LEU A 269 -0.12 15.31 2.87
CA LEU A 269 0.67 15.54 4.07
C LEU A 269 1.64 16.68 3.82
N VAL A 270 1.57 17.71 4.65
CA VAL A 270 2.39 18.93 4.52
C VAL A 270 3.24 19.07 5.77
N PRO A 271 4.57 19.22 5.66
CA PRO A 271 5.41 19.51 6.82
C PRO A 271 5.08 20.90 7.37
N THR A 272 5.14 21.07 8.67
CA THR A 272 5.03 22.37 9.35
C THR A 272 6.41 22.99 9.51
N ASP A 273 6.47 24.29 9.85
CA ASP A 273 7.74 24.95 10.17
C ASP A 273 8.46 24.27 11.33
N LYS A 274 7.71 23.80 12.34
CA LYS A 274 8.22 23.01 13.45
C LYS A 274 8.82 21.67 12.96
N GLY A 275 8.13 20.98 12.06
CA GLY A 275 8.61 19.74 11.45
C GLY A 275 9.89 19.96 10.63
N LEU A 276 9.94 21.02 9.84
CA LEU A 276 11.12 21.39 9.06
C LEU A 276 12.31 21.75 9.97
N ALA A 277 12.06 22.47 11.08
CA ALA A 277 13.10 22.77 12.06
C ALA A 277 13.67 21.51 12.73
N VAL A 278 12.82 20.57 13.13
CA VAL A 278 13.26 19.28 13.67
C VAL A 278 14.05 18.50 12.61
N TYR A 279 13.55 18.43 11.38
CA TYR A 279 14.25 17.77 10.28
C TYR A 279 15.65 18.35 10.04
N ALA A 280 15.79 19.68 10.05
CA ALA A 280 17.08 20.35 9.88
C ALA A 280 18.12 19.96 10.95
N VAL A 281 17.67 19.61 12.17
CA VAL A 281 18.55 19.15 13.26
C VAL A 281 18.95 17.70 13.09
N VAL A 282 18.02 16.83 12.63
CA VAL A 282 18.21 15.37 12.67
C VAL A 282 18.66 14.77 11.33
N ARG A 283 18.46 15.44 10.19
CA ARG A 283 18.66 14.87 8.85
C ARG A 283 20.06 14.29 8.59
N ASP A 284 21.07 14.87 9.21
CA ASP A 284 22.47 14.45 9.06
C ASP A 284 22.93 13.55 10.22
N LYS A 285 21.99 13.08 11.05
CA LYS A 285 22.25 12.20 12.19
C LYS A 285 21.91 10.75 11.85
N LYS A 286 22.66 9.82 12.40
CA LYS A 286 22.42 8.38 12.21
C LYS A 286 20.99 7.95 12.60
N ILE A 287 20.37 8.64 13.55
CA ILE A 287 18.98 8.33 13.98
C ILE A 287 17.96 8.55 12.87
N ALA A 288 18.27 9.38 11.86
CA ALA A 288 17.38 9.62 10.72
C ALA A 288 17.73 8.77 9.50
N ASP A 289 18.76 7.93 9.61
CA ASP A 289 19.24 7.08 8.50
C ASP A 289 18.51 5.74 8.50
N VAL A 290 17.95 5.38 7.35
CA VAL A 290 17.30 4.08 7.12
C VAL A 290 18.29 2.93 7.29
N ALA A 291 19.56 3.13 6.92
CA ALA A 291 20.62 2.13 7.07
C ALA A 291 20.82 1.69 8.54
N MET A 292 20.59 2.57 9.50
CA MET A 292 20.61 2.20 10.90
C MET A 292 19.58 1.12 11.24
N THR A 293 18.34 1.29 10.76
CA THR A 293 17.28 0.30 10.96
C THR A 293 17.65 -1.01 10.26
N GLY A 294 18.15 -0.94 9.03
CA GLY A 294 18.63 -2.12 8.28
C GLY A 294 19.71 -2.89 9.01
N GLY A 295 20.72 -2.18 9.55
CA GLY A 295 21.78 -2.78 10.36
C GLY A 295 21.28 -3.45 11.65
N TRP A 296 20.27 -2.88 12.29
CA TRP A 296 19.65 -3.50 13.48
C TRP A 296 18.80 -4.73 13.14
N GLU A 297 18.01 -4.68 12.08
CA GLU A 297 17.25 -5.85 11.62
C GLU A 297 18.18 -7.00 11.22
N LEU A 298 19.28 -6.69 10.52
CA LEU A 298 20.31 -7.68 10.19
C LEU A 298 20.95 -8.27 11.45
N ALA A 299 21.23 -7.45 12.47
CA ALA A 299 21.79 -7.94 13.73
C ALA A 299 20.81 -8.84 14.48
N LEU A 300 19.52 -8.48 14.51
CA LEU A 300 18.46 -9.32 15.10
C LEU A 300 18.31 -10.65 14.35
N SER A 301 18.39 -10.65 13.03
CA SER A 301 18.41 -11.88 12.21
C SER A 301 19.59 -12.78 12.57
N LYS A 302 20.80 -12.19 12.76
CA LYS A 302 21.98 -12.95 13.19
C LYS A 302 21.87 -13.52 14.60
N ILE A 303 21.11 -12.84 15.49
CA ILE A 303 20.83 -13.41 16.82
C ILE A 303 19.89 -14.62 16.68
N ALA A 304 18.87 -14.53 15.83
CA ALA A 304 17.93 -15.61 15.59
C ALA A 304 18.61 -16.86 15.01
N THR A 305 19.64 -16.68 14.16
CA THR A 305 20.43 -17.78 13.57
C THR A 305 21.58 -18.26 14.47
N GLY A 306 21.83 -17.59 15.60
CA GLY A 306 22.92 -17.92 16.51
C GLY A 306 24.32 -17.41 16.08
N GLU A 307 24.38 -16.57 15.04
CA GLU A 307 25.61 -15.96 14.54
C GLU A 307 26.08 -14.76 15.38
N MET A 308 25.21 -14.18 16.20
CA MET A 308 25.50 -13.09 17.11
C MET A 308 24.86 -13.35 18.48
N ASP A 309 25.54 -12.99 19.56
CA ASP A 309 24.95 -13.04 20.90
C ASP A 309 24.15 -11.78 21.25
N ALA A 310 23.03 -11.96 21.93
CA ALA A 310 22.13 -10.86 22.33
C ALA A 310 22.82 -9.81 23.25
N PRO A 311 23.69 -10.17 24.23
CA PRO A 311 24.44 -9.18 25.00
C PRO A 311 25.32 -8.25 24.19
N THR A 312 25.94 -8.71 23.13
CA THR A 312 26.74 -7.86 22.22
C THR A 312 25.88 -6.84 21.50
N PHE A 313 24.73 -7.26 20.99
CA PHE A 313 23.75 -6.36 20.38
C PHE A 313 23.27 -5.31 21.38
N HIS A 314 22.93 -5.72 22.60
CA HIS A 314 22.42 -4.82 23.66
C HIS A 314 23.45 -3.72 24.02
N ARG A 315 24.73 -4.11 24.20
CA ARG A 315 25.81 -3.12 24.42
C ARG A 315 25.95 -2.15 23.24
N GLY A 316 25.77 -2.63 22.00
CA GLY A 316 25.78 -1.79 20.81
C GLY A 316 24.69 -0.72 20.85
N ILE A 317 23.47 -1.09 21.26
CA ILE A 317 22.36 -0.15 21.42
C ILE A 317 22.64 0.88 22.53
N GLU A 318 23.18 0.46 23.68
CA GLU A 318 23.51 1.37 24.80
C GLU A 318 24.54 2.43 24.38
N VAL A 319 25.60 1.99 23.67
CA VAL A 319 26.62 2.91 23.13
C VAL A 319 26.00 3.87 22.12
N PHE A 320 25.18 3.37 21.20
CA PHE A 320 24.49 4.18 20.20
C PHE A 320 23.56 5.22 20.85
N ALA A 321 22.74 4.81 21.81
CA ALA A 321 21.80 5.69 22.52
C ALA A 321 22.57 6.81 23.25
N SER A 322 23.68 6.46 23.91
CA SER A 322 24.55 7.43 24.60
C SER A 322 25.19 8.42 23.63
N GLN A 323 25.65 7.94 22.47
CA GLN A 323 26.25 8.78 21.43
C GLN A 323 25.23 9.75 20.85
N ILE A 324 24.06 9.28 20.47
CA ILE A 324 22.99 10.12 19.89
C ILE A 324 22.52 11.16 20.91
N ALA A 325 22.35 10.78 22.18
CA ALA A 325 21.96 11.72 23.23
C ALA A 325 23.00 12.85 23.36
N LYS A 326 24.28 12.51 23.35
CA LYS A 326 25.38 13.49 23.39
C LYS A 326 25.38 14.40 22.15
N GLU A 327 25.27 13.84 20.95
CA GLU A 327 25.23 14.60 19.69
C GLU A 327 24.03 15.59 19.63
N LEU A 328 22.88 15.18 20.15
CA LEU A 328 21.67 16.03 20.18
C LEU A 328 21.79 17.15 21.23
N LEU A 329 22.42 16.86 22.38
CA LEU A 329 22.67 17.88 23.41
C LEU A 329 23.71 18.93 22.96
N GLU A 330 24.70 18.53 22.18
CA GLU A 330 25.72 19.41 21.62
C GLU A 330 25.21 20.20 20.40
N ALA A 331 24.20 19.68 19.69
CA ALA A 331 23.51 20.41 18.65
C ALA A 331 22.86 21.67 19.29
N ARG A 332 23.14 22.86 18.75
CA ARG A 332 22.54 24.11 19.23
C ARG A 332 21.02 24.13 19.00
N ILE A 333 20.28 23.44 19.88
CA ILE A 333 18.81 23.30 19.85
C ILE A 333 18.10 24.61 20.31
N LEU A 334 18.84 25.69 20.57
CA LEU A 334 18.32 26.96 21.08
C LEU A 334 17.17 27.57 20.25
N SER A 335 17.02 27.19 18.97
CA SER A 335 15.89 27.62 18.17
C SER A 335 14.61 26.78 18.37
N LEU A 336 14.74 25.51 18.81
CA LEU A 336 13.58 24.63 19.00
C LEU A 336 12.86 24.85 20.32
N ILE A 337 13.57 25.28 21.36
CA ILE A 337 12.98 25.59 22.67
C ILE A 337 12.06 26.81 22.59
N HIS A 338 12.39 27.80 21.76
CA HIS A 338 11.53 28.97 21.54
C HIS A 338 10.26 28.70 20.73
N ILE A 339 10.18 27.58 20.00
CA ILE A 339 8.99 27.21 19.24
C ILE A 339 7.98 26.44 20.10
N SER A 340 8.40 25.87 21.24
CA SER A 340 7.55 25.01 22.09
C SER A 340 6.95 25.69 23.32
N GLU A 341 7.32 26.90 23.67
CA GLU A 341 6.65 27.67 24.72
C GLU A 341 5.56 28.56 24.12
N PRO A 342 4.26 28.26 24.39
CA PRO A 342 3.23 29.27 24.21
C PRO A 342 3.58 30.41 25.19
N THR A 343 3.87 31.60 24.69
CA THR A 343 3.96 32.81 25.49
C THR A 343 2.66 32.94 26.29
N ARG A 344 2.66 32.49 27.53
CA ARG A 344 1.65 32.92 28.51
C ARG A 344 1.87 34.42 28.71
N PRO A 345 0.89 35.28 28.46
CA PRO A 345 0.98 36.65 28.89
C PRO A 345 1.08 36.61 30.42
N LEU A 346 2.17 37.16 30.94
CA LEU A 346 2.26 37.52 32.34
C LEU A 346 1.27 38.67 32.56
N TYR A 347 0.10 38.31 33.10
CA TYR A 347 -0.73 39.35 33.75
C TYR A 347 -0.07 39.70 35.08
N ILE A 348 0.45 40.92 35.14
CA ILE A 348 0.76 41.64 36.39
C ILE A 348 -0.54 42.15 36.97
#